data_46242d50ca86c2fe142fc870afc96510
#
_entry.id   46242d50ca86c2fe142fc870afc96510
#
_cell.length_a   1.000
_cell.length_b   1.000
_cell.length_c   1.000
_cell.angle_alpha   90.00
_cell.angle_beta   90.00
_cell.angle_gamma   90.00
#
_symmetry.space_group_name_H-M   'P 1'
#
loop_
_entity.id
_entity.type
_entity.pdbx_description
1 polymer ?
#
loop_
_entity_poly.entity_id
_entity_poly.type
_entity_poly.pdbx_seq_one_letter_code
_entity_poly.pdbx_strand_id
1 'polypeptide(L)'
;ILPYCDIVFGSRRDLVELLGFIPREDLEGEAQETELIQRFMSQYNLEWFAGTTRSHSQNQNYLSGYLYTQNEYQQSEKRPLLNLDRIGAGDAYAAGILYGYSQNWSLEKAVTFATVNGVLAHTIQGDIPLTTVKQVNHVLEHPNLDLIR
;
A
#
# COMPACT_ATOMS: atom_id res chain seq x y z
N ILE A 1 -20.39 6.50 5.88
CA ILE A 1 -19.74 5.47 5.03
C ILE A 1 -18.79 4.62 5.88
N LEU A 2 -17.80 5.21 6.57
CA LEU A 2 -16.77 4.48 7.32
C LEU A 2 -17.26 3.36 8.25
N PRO A 3 -18.37 3.49 9.01
CA PRO A 3 -18.89 2.41 9.83
C PRO A 3 -19.38 1.16 9.08
N TYR A 4 -19.40 1.21 7.76
CA TYR A 4 -19.81 0.12 6.86
C TYR A 4 -18.67 -0.39 5.98
N CYS A 5 -17.43 -0.03 6.31
CA CYS A 5 -16.24 -0.46 5.58
C CYS A 5 -15.47 -1.49 6.39
N ASP A 6 -14.99 -2.53 5.74
CA ASP A 6 -14.05 -3.50 6.32
C ASP A 6 -12.62 -3.08 6.03
N ILE A 7 -12.38 -2.48 4.85
CA ILE A 7 -11.07 -2.08 4.37
C ILE A 7 -11.11 -0.60 3.97
N VAL A 8 -10.11 0.16 4.39
CA VAL A 8 -9.93 1.55 4.00
C VAL A 8 -8.52 1.74 3.41
N PHE A 9 -8.47 2.46 2.29
CA PHE A 9 -7.23 2.91 1.67
C PHE A 9 -7.01 4.38 1.98
N GLY A 10 -5.85 4.72 2.51
CA GLY A 10 -5.55 6.10 2.89
C GLY A 10 -4.15 6.25 3.47
N SER A 11 -3.87 7.42 3.99
CA SER A 11 -2.59 7.78 4.60
C SER A 11 -2.82 8.52 5.93
N ARG A 12 -1.74 8.66 6.73
CA ARG A 12 -1.74 9.53 7.91
C ARG A 12 -2.29 10.93 7.58
N ARG A 13 -1.93 11.45 6.42
CA ARG A 13 -2.38 12.77 5.97
C ARG A 13 -3.90 12.85 5.85
N ASP A 14 -4.53 11.82 5.28
CA ASP A 14 -5.98 11.78 5.12
C ASP A 14 -6.69 11.75 6.48
N LEU A 15 -6.15 11.00 7.44
CA LEU A 15 -6.68 10.93 8.79
C LEU A 15 -6.63 12.30 9.50
N VAL A 16 -5.53 13.03 9.34
CA VAL A 16 -5.34 14.32 9.98
C VAL A 16 -6.09 15.43 9.25
N GLU A 17 -5.88 15.58 7.94
CA GLU A 17 -6.37 16.74 7.19
C GLU A 17 -7.85 16.62 6.78
N LEU A 18 -8.33 15.41 6.48
CA LEU A 18 -9.71 15.22 6.03
C LEU A 18 -10.64 14.77 7.15
N LEU A 19 -10.16 13.94 8.07
CA LEU A 19 -10.99 13.36 9.12
C LEU A 19 -10.77 14.00 10.49
N GLY A 20 -9.80 14.92 10.63
CA GLY A 20 -9.56 15.69 11.84
C GLY A 20 -8.99 14.88 13.02
N PHE A 21 -8.36 13.75 12.76
CA PHE A 21 -7.67 12.99 13.80
C PHE A 21 -6.43 13.74 14.26
N ILE A 22 -6.26 13.88 15.57
CA ILE A 22 -5.13 14.59 16.17
C ILE A 22 -4.08 13.56 16.58
N PRO A 23 -2.85 13.62 16.02
CA PRO A 23 -1.75 12.76 16.46
C PRO A 23 -1.39 13.01 17.93
N ARG A 24 -0.94 11.99 18.63
CA ARG A 24 -0.46 12.12 20.02
C ARG A 24 0.88 12.85 20.03
N GLU A 25 0.97 13.90 20.85
CA GLU A 25 2.20 14.73 20.97
C GLU A 25 3.33 14.04 21.74
N ASP A 26 3.01 13.02 22.55
CA ASP A 26 3.97 12.24 23.32
C ASP A 26 4.61 11.08 22.51
N LEU A 27 4.22 10.92 21.24
CA LEU A 27 4.75 9.93 20.30
C LEU A 27 5.34 10.63 19.08
N GLU A 28 6.35 10.00 18.46
CA GLU A 28 6.99 10.51 17.25
C GLU A 28 7.17 9.40 16.20
N GLY A 29 7.35 9.80 14.94
CA GLY A 29 7.69 8.90 13.84
C GLY A 29 6.67 7.78 13.64
N GLU A 30 7.17 6.58 13.44
CA GLU A 30 6.37 5.37 13.16
C GLU A 30 5.40 5.01 14.30
N ALA A 31 5.83 5.22 15.56
CA ALA A 31 4.98 4.93 16.71
C ALA A 31 3.74 5.85 16.75
N GLN A 32 3.90 7.13 16.41
CA GLN A 32 2.79 8.08 16.33
C GLN A 32 1.83 7.72 15.17
N GLU A 33 2.38 7.35 14.02
CA GLU A 33 1.59 6.97 12.86
C GLU A 33 0.80 5.68 13.12
N THR A 34 1.45 4.69 13.70
CA THR A 34 0.81 3.40 14.03
C THR A 34 -0.32 3.60 15.03
N GLU A 35 -0.10 4.37 16.10
CA GLU A 35 -1.16 4.67 17.09
C GLU A 35 -2.36 5.38 16.43
N LEU A 36 -2.09 6.39 15.61
CA LEU A 36 -3.13 7.15 14.92
C LEU A 36 -4.00 6.25 14.03
N ILE A 37 -3.36 5.41 13.24
CA ILE A 37 -4.06 4.48 12.34
C ILE A 37 -4.84 3.42 13.12
N GLN A 38 -4.25 2.82 14.14
CA GLN A 38 -4.94 1.81 14.96
C GLN A 38 -6.14 2.41 15.72
N ARG A 39 -6.03 3.62 16.21
CA ARG A 39 -7.14 4.34 16.84
C ARG A 39 -8.27 4.63 15.86
N PHE A 40 -7.93 5.05 14.63
CA PHE A 40 -8.90 5.20 13.54
C PHE A 40 -9.58 3.87 13.19
N MET A 41 -8.81 2.81 13.02
CA MET A 41 -9.35 1.48 12.72
C MET A 41 -10.28 0.99 13.83
N SER A 42 -9.91 1.19 15.09
CA SER A 42 -10.72 0.79 16.25
C SER A 42 -12.03 1.57 16.32
N GLN A 43 -12.01 2.87 16.01
CA GLN A 43 -13.22 3.72 16.03
C GLN A 43 -14.26 3.25 15.00
N TYR A 44 -13.83 2.75 13.86
CA TYR A 44 -14.73 2.32 12.78
C TYR A 44 -14.81 0.80 12.59
N ASN A 45 -14.17 0.04 13.48
CA ASN A 45 -14.14 -1.43 13.44
C ASN A 45 -13.60 -1.97 12.09
N LEU A 46 -12.56 -1.34 11.56
CA LEU A 46 -11.95 -1.76 10.30
C LEU A 46 -11.09 -3.00 10.49
N GLU A 47 -11.14 -3.92 9.53
CA GLU A 47 -10.27 -5.09 9.50
C GLU A 47 -8.88 -4.72 8.97
N TRP A 48 -8.84 -3.96 7.85
CA TRP A 48 -7.60 -3.55 7.19
C TRP A 48 -7.56 -2.06 6.89
N PHE A 49 -6.38 -1.46 7.09
CA PHE A 49 -6.05 -0.13 6.60
C PHE A 49 -4.76 -0.22 5.77
N ALA A 50 -4.81 0.21 4.51
CA ALA A 50 -3.73 0.04 3.57
C ALA A 50 -3.39 1.32 2.81
N GLY A 51 -2.15 1.44 2.39
CA GLY A 51 -1.70 2.56 1.58
C GLY A 51 -0.29 2.39 1.05
N THR A 52 0.21 3.40 0.38
CA THR A 52 1.55 3.41 -0.20
C THR A 52 2.37 4.61 0.24
N THR A 53 3.68 4.41 0.36
CA THR A 53 4.64 5.47 0.58
C THR A 53 5.59 5.55 -0.61
N ARG A 54 5.81 6.77 -1.09
CA ARG A 54 6.83 7.07 -2.11
C ARG A 54 8.04 7.68 -1.43
N SER A 55 9.22 7.25 -1.83
CA SER A 55 10.48 7.84 -1.37
C SER A 55 11.41 8.07 -2.55
N HIS A 56 12.34 9.02 -2.39
CA HIS A 56 13.35 9.34 -3.38
C HIS A 56 14.73 9.18 -2.73
N SER A 57 15.62 8.42 -3.36
CA SER A 57 16.98 8.22 -2.90
C SER A 57 17.90 7.96 -4.09
N GLN A 58 19.10 8.48 -4.07
CA GLN A 58 20.13 8.26 -5.12
C GLN A 58 19.60 8.47 -6.54
N ASN A 59 18.83 9.54 -6.74
CA ASN A 59 18.20 9.90 -8.02
C ASN A 59 17.20 8.87 -8.56
N GLN A 60 16.66 8.01 -7.69
CA GLN A 60 15.68 6.97 -8.01
C GLN A 60 14.44 7.12 -7.12
N ASN A 61 13.26 6.96 -7.72
CA ASN A 61 12.00 6.88 -7.00
C ASN A 61 11.70 5.44 -6.59
N TYR A 62 11.10 5.29 -5.41
CA TYR A 62 10.71 4.00 -4.86
C TYR A 62 9.27 4.03 -4.38
N LEU A 63 8.63 2.87 -4.42
CA LEU A 63 7.33 2.60 -3.82
C LEU A 63 7.47 1.52 -2.75
N SER A 64 6.83 1.72 -1.62
CA SER A 64 6.52 0.66 -0.65
C SER A 64 5.05 0.72 -0.28
N GLY A 65 4.46 -0.43 -0.02
CA GLY A 65 3.11 -0.53 0.50
C GLY A 65 3.12 -0.80 2.00
N TYR A 66 2.06 -0.45 2.69
CA TYR A 66 1.83 -0.78 4.08
C TYR A 66 0.41 -1.28 4.31
N LEU A 67 0.28 -2.13 5.32
CA LEU A 67 -0.97 -2.77 5.69
C LEU A 67 -1.05 -2.92 7.20
N TYR A 68 -2.11 -2.40 7.79
CA TYR A 68 -2.43 -2.50 9.21
C TYR A 68 -3.65 -3.38 9.43
N THR A 69 -3.60 -4.15 10.52
CA THR A 69 -4.78 -4.66 11.22
C THR A 69 -4.85 -4.00 12.58
N GLN A 70 -5.81 -4.39 13.42
CA GLN A 70 -5.90 -3.93 14.82
C GLN A 70 -4.64 -4.26 15.63
N ASN A 71 -3.93 -5.35 15.30
CA ASN A 71 -2.85 -5.90 16.13
C ASN A 71 -1.51 -5.99 15.41
N GLU A 72 -1.48 -5.87 14.08
CA GLU A 72 -0.30 -6.11 13.26
C GLU A 72 -0.09 -4.99 12.24
N TYR A 73 1.16 -4.77 11.90
CA TYR A 73 1.61 -3.88 10.84
C TYR A 73 2.63 -4.59 9.97
N GLN A 74 2.46 -4.45 8.67
CA GLN A 74 3.44 -4.93 7.70
C GLN A 74 3.71 -3.86 6.65
N GLN A 75 4.98 -3.70 6.31
CA GLN A 75 5.44 -2.85 5.21
C GLN A 75 6.24 -3.69 4.23
N SER A 76 5.99 -3.52 2.94
CA SER A 76 6.78 -4.16 1.91
C SER A 76 8.18 -3.54 1.81
N GLU A 77 9.11 -4.27 1.21
CA GLU A 77 10.36 -3.69 0.74
C GLU A 77 10.10 -2.54 -0.25
N LYS A 78 11.02 -1.59 -0.28
CA LYS A 78 11.02 -0.50 -1.26
C LYS A 78 11.35 -1.06 -2.64
N ARG A 79 10.51 -0.82 -3.61
CA ARG A 79 10.71 -1.23 -5.00
C ARG A 79 10.99 -0.01 -5.88
N PRO A 80 12.01 -0.07 -6.77
CA PRO A 80 12.30 1.02 -7.67
C PRO A 80 11.16 1.24 -8.66
N LEU A 81 10.87 2.50 -8.97
CA LEU A 81 9.83 2.90 -9.92
C LEU A 81 10.46 3.29 -11.26
N LEU A 82 9.98 2.65 -12.32
CA LEU A 82 10.13 3.14 -13.68
C LEU A 82 8.87 3.95 -14.02
N ASN A 83 8.96 5.27 -13.89
CA ASN A 83 7.80 6.14 -14.07
C ASN A 83 7.54 6.42 -15.55
N LEU A 84 6.78 5.58 -16.23
CA LEU A 84 6.17 5.93 -17.52
C LEU A 84 4.85 6.67 -17.28
N ASP A 85 4.00 6.15 -16.41
CA ASP A 85 2.76 6.78 -15.99
C ASP A 85 2.53 6.57 -14.49
N ARG A 86 1.75 7.46 -13.87
CA ARG A 86 1.41 7.37 -12.44
C ARG A 86 -0.07 7.04 -12.20
N ILE A 87 -0.87 7.19 -13.23
CA ILE A 87 -2.33 7.01 -13.16
C ILE A 87 -2.62 5.51 -13.04
N GLY A 88 -3.62 5.14 -12.23
CA GLY A 88 -4.00 3.74 -12.00
C GLY A 88 -3.10 2.94 -11.04
N ALA A 89 -1.93 3.45 -10.65
CA ALA A 89 -1.02 2.72 -9.76
C ALA A 89 -1.59 2.52 -8.34
N GLY A 90 -2.34 3.49 -7.82
CA GLY A 90 -3.06 3.37 -6.55
C GLY A 90 -4.16 2.31 -6.63
N ASP A 91 -4.91 2.29 -7.74
CA ASP A 91 -5.98 1.31 -7.97
C ASP A 91 -5.40 -0.10 -8.14
N ALA A 92 -4.27 -0.23 -8.83
CA ALA A 92 -3.56 -1.50 -8.93
C ALA A 92 -3.09 -2.02 -7.55
N TYR A 93 -2.54 -1.14 -6.72
CA TYR A 93 -2.18 -1.49 -5.35
C TYR A 93 -3.42 -1.95 -4.56
N ALA A 94 -4.50 -1.18 -4.60
CA ALA A 94 -5.75 -1.51 -3.93
C ALA A 94 -6.32 -2.85 -4.41
N ALA A 95 -6.33 -3.10 -5.71
CA ALA A 95 -6.74 -4.38 -6.28
C ALA A 95 -5.89 -5.56 -5.76
N GLY A 96 -4.57 -5.36 -5.59
CA GLY A 96 -3.67 -6.35 -5.01
C GLY A 96 -3.99 -6.66 -3.55
N ILE A 97 -4.28 -5.64 -2.74
CA ILE A 97 -4.71 -5.79 -1.34
C ILE A 97 -6.04 -6.56 -1.26
N LEU A 98 -7.04 -6.15 -2.05
CA LEU A 98 -8.35 -6.80 -2.08
C LEU A 98 -8.25 -8.26 -2.54
N TYR A 99 -7.37 -8.54 -3.49
CA TYR A 99 -7.10 -9.92 -3.92
C TYR A 99 -6.49 -10.74 -2.77
N GLY A 100 -5.45 -10.22 -2.11
CA GLY A 100 -4.84 -10.88 -0.94
C GLY A 100 -5.84 -11.14 0.19
N TYR A 101 -6.71 -10.16 0.49
CA TYR A 101 -7.78 -10.30 1.46
C TYR A 101 -8.75 -11.43 1.08
N SER A 102 -9.22 -11.45 -0.17
CA SER A 102 -10.14 -12.48 -0.67
C SER A 102 -9.55 -13.91 -0.66
N GLN A 103 -8.22 -14.01 -0.70
CA GLN A 103 -7.49 -15.29 -0.65
C GLN A 103 -7.05 -15.67 0.77
N ASN A 104 -7.42 -14.90 1.80
CA ASN A 104 -6.98 -15.08 3.19
C ASN A 104 -5.43 -15.18 3.33
N TRP A 105 -4.70 -14.34 2.60
CA TRP A 105 -3.24 -14.30 2.68
C TRP A 105 -2.76 -13.65 3.98
N SER A 106 -1.52 -13.98 4.38
CA SER A 106 -0.82 -13.21 5.42
C SER A 106 -0.65 -11.75 4.98
N LEU A 107 -0.55 -10.83 5.95
CA LEU A 107 -0.36 -9.40 5.67
C LEU A 107 0.89 -9.15 4.84
N GLU A 108 1.99 -9.83 5.18
CA GLU A 108 3.26 -9.74 4.44
C GLU A 108 3.09 -10.10 2.97
N LYS A 109 2.42 -11.23 2.69
CA LYS A 109 2.18 -11.68 1.31
C LYS A 109 1.27 -10.71 0.57
N ALA A 110 0.20 -10.24 1.21
CA ALA A 110 -0.76 -9.33 0.60
C ALA A 110 -0.12 -7.99 0.24
N VAL A 111 0.60 -7.35 1.19
CA VAL A 111 1.24 -6.05 0.97
C VAL A 111 2.38 -6.14 -0.05
N THR A 112 3.15 -7.23 -0.05
CA THR A 112 4.25 -7.44 -1.00
C THR A 112 3.71 -7.62 -2.42
N PHE A 113 2.69 -8.46 -2.61
CA PHE A 113 2.01 -8.64 -3.89
C PHE A 113 1.40 -7.34 -4.42
N ALA A 114 0.66 -6.64 -3.57
CA ALA A 114 0.02 -5.38 -3.93
C ALA A 114 1.03 -4.30 -4.34
N THR A 115 2.16 -4.22 -3.63
CA THR A 115 3.24 -3.27 -3.96
C THR A 115 3.83 -3.56 -5.34
N VAL A 116 4.12 -4.82 -5.66
CA VAL A 116 4.60 -5.19 -7.00
C VAL A 116 3.57 -4.89 -8.07
N ASN A 117 2.28 -5.15 -7.81
CA ASN A 117 1.21 -4.80 -8.75
C ASN A 117 1.15 -3.29 -9.01
N GLY A 118 1.27 -2.47 -7.96
CA GLY A 118 1.38 -1.01 -8.07
C GLY A 118 2.63 -0.55 -8.84
N VAL A 119 3.79 -1.20 -8.64
CA VAL A 119 5.03 -0.92 -9.39
C VAL A 119 4.86 -1.24 -10.87
N LEU A 120 4.29 -2.39 -11.19
CA LEU A 120 4.04 -2.79 -12.59
C LEU A 120 3.08 -1.81 -13.29
N ALA A 121 2.08 -1.29 -12.59
CA ALA A 121 1.18 -0.28 -13.16
C ALA A 121 1.92 0.99 -13.62
N HIS A 122 3.00 1.39 -12.95
CA HIS A 122 3.83 2.53 -13.39
C HIS A 122 4.57 2.29 -14.72
N THR A 123 4.67 1.05 -15.19
CA THR A 123 5.31 0.69 -16.47
C THR A 123 4.31 0.63 -17.62
N ILE A 124 3.04 0.90 -17.38
CA ILE A 124 1.96 0.84 -18.37
C ILE A 124 1.44 2.26 -18.56
N GLN A 125 1.26 2.67 -19.80
CA GLN A 125 0.66 3.95 -20.11
C GLN A 125 -0.86 3.84 -20.04
N GLY A 126 -1.50 4.79 -19.34
CA GLY A 126 -2.95 4.87 -19.15
C GLY A 126 -3.40 4.43 -17.76
N ASP A 127 -4.68 4.52 -17.51
CA ASP A 127 -5.32 4.37 -16.20
C ASP A 127 -5.77 2.93 -15.87
N ILE A 128 -5.66 2.01 -16.83
CA ILE A 128 -6.06 0.62 -16.66
C ILE A 128 -4.83 -0.30 -16.69
N PRO A 129 -4.26 -0.65 -15.53
CA PRO A 129 -3.17 -1.60 -15.46
C PRO A 129 -3.68 -3.01 -15.82
N LEU A 130 -3.17 -3.57 -16.91
CA LEU A 130 -3.50 -4.91 -17.39
C LEU A 130 -2.57 -6.00 -16.84
N THR A 131 -2.07 -5.82 -15.62
CA THR A 131 -1.21 -6.82 -14.97
C THR A 131 -2.00 -8.04 -14.53
N THR A 132 -1.41 -9.22 -14.71
CA THR A 132 -1.97 -10.49 -14.27
C THR A 132 -1.28 -11.00 -13.02
N VAL A 133 -1.96 -11.83 -12.23
CA VAL A 133 -1.38 -12.52 -11.07
C VAL A 133 -0.09 -13.25 -11.42
N LYS A 134 -0.03 -13.87 -12.61
CA LYS A 134 1.17 -14.57 -13.10
C LYS A 134 2.37 -13.63 -13.29
N GLN A 135 2.13 -12.42 -13.81
CA GLN A 135 3.20 -11.43 -14.00
C GLN A 135 3.71 -10.89 -12.66
N VAL A 136 2.79 -10.61 -11.71
CA VAL A 136 3.19 -10.17 -10.37
C VAL A 136 4.02 -11.25 -9.67
N ASN A 137 3.58 -12.52 -9.70
CA ASN A 137 4.32 -13.63 -9.11
C ASN A 137 5.69 -13.82 -9.78
N HIS A 138 5.77 -13.67 -11.10
CA HIS A 138 7.05 -13.76 -11.81
C HIS A 138 8.06 -12.72 -11.33
N VAL A 139 7.64 -11.48 -11.10
CA VAL A 139 8.50 -10.42 -10.54
C VAL A 139 8.90 -10.72 -9.10
N LEU A 140 8.01 -11.31 -8.30
CA LEU A 140 8.30 -11.71 -6.92
C LEU A 140 9.33 -12.83 -6.84
N GLU A 141 9.26 -13.80 -7.75
CA GLU A 141 10.19 -14.93 -7.84
C GLU A 141 11.58 -14.53 -8.40
N HIS A 142 11.63 -13.41 -9.15
CA HIS A 142 12.83 -12.94 -9.83
C HIS A 142 13.12 -11.47 -9.52
N PRO A 143 13.44 -11.12 -8.26
CA PRO A 143 13.56 -9.72 -7.82
C PRO A 143 14.68 -8.92 -8.52
N ASN A 144 15.64 -9.60 -9.14
CA ASN A 144 16.76 -9.00 -9.88
C ASN A 144 16.51 -8.89 -11.39
N LEU A 145 15.33 -9.27 -11.88
CA LEU A 145 14.98 -8.99 -13.27
C LEU A 145 14.81 -7.48 -13.42
N ASP A 146 15.63 -6.90 -14.29
CA ASP A 146 15.38 -5.56 -14.78
C ASP A 146 13.95 -5.50 -15.32
N LEU A 147 13.10 -4.68 -14.72
CA LEU A 147 11.73 -4.42 -15.16
C LEU A 147 11.69 -3.68 -16.51
N ILE A 148 12.84 -3.68 -17.21
CA ILE A 148 13.04 -3.09 -18.52
C ILE A 148 12.86 -4.18 -19.57
N ARG A 149 11.61 -4.46 -19.92
CA ARG A 149 11.21 -4.88 -21.28
C ARG A 149 9.72 -5.20 -21.36
#